data_e3a5ebfecd6682a24aa8c4add775c7f3
#
_entry.id   e3a5ebfecd6682a24aa8c4add775c7f3
#
_cell.length_a   1.000
_cell.length_b   1.000
_cell.length_c   1.000
_cell.angle_alpha   90.00
_cell.angle_beta   90.00
_cell.angle_gamma   90.00
#
_symmetry.space_group_name_H-M   'P 1'
#
loop_
_entity.id
_entity.type
_entity.pdbx_description
1 polymer ?
#
loop_
_entity_poly.entity_id
_entity_poly.type
_entity_poly.pdbx_seq_one_letter_code
_entity_poly.pdbx_strand_id
1 'polypeptide(L)'
;HCTSSAASDVYKRQLLSLDTGNALRTQAVPETAASIELTNMFAGLSGELKGENYPPNIPNTIHYTTRDPIGVVCAIVPWNAPLFLTVAKIAPAIVAGNSVVLKTAEQAPFCALLLSEIFQQELPPGVLNVISGLGEECGEPLVTHEKVRKVTFTGSFSVGKIIAKKAAPKLCPVTLELGGKNPNIIMSDADLDIAIQGVIDGMRYTRQGQACTAGSRVYIQEKIYDKVINGVVEKLSKLKMGNALDEGSDIGAIISEEQLKRTLHYMDIAKQTSSAKVLHGG
;
A
#
# COMPACT_ATOMS: atom_id res chain seq x y z
N HIS A 1 -2.68 -12.69 23.85
CA HIS A 1 -4.12 -12.38 24.01
C HIS A 1 -4.44 -11.06 23.31
N CYS A 2 -4.60 -11.11 22.00
CA CYS A 2 -5.24 -10.00 21.30
C CYS A 2 -6.75 -10.14 21.45
N THR A 3 -7.27 -9.93 22.66
CA THR A 3 -8.71 -9.78 22.91
C THR A 3 -9.10 -8.34 22.61
N SER A 4 -9.01 -7.93 21.32
CA SER A 4 -9.78 -6.78 20.93
C SER A 4 -11.25 -7.23 20.90
N SER A 5 -12.08 -6.62 21.74
CA SER A 5 -13.52 -6.84 21.67
C SER A 5 -14.01 -6.55 20.24
N ALA A 6 -15.07 -7.24 19.79
CA ALA A 6 -15.66 -7.00 18.47
C ALA A 6 -15.93 -5.48 18.22
N ALA A 7 -16.28 -4.73 19.28
CA ALA A 7 -16.43 -3.28 19.24
C ALA A 7 -15.12 -2.54 18.86
N SER A 8 -13.96 -3.00 19.35
CA SER A 8 -12.65 -2.43 18.98
C SER A 8 -12.33 -2.65 17.51
N ASP A 9 -12.68 -3.82 16.95
CA ASP A 9 -12.45 -4.12 15.53
C ASP A 9 -13.37 -3.32 14.60
N VAL A 10 -14.62 -3.14 14.98
CA VAL A 10 -15.56 -2.27 14.25
C VAL A 10 -15.05 -0.84 14.25
N TYR A 11 -14.60 -0.31 15.39
CA TYR A 11 -14.07 1.04 15.50
C TYR A 11 -12.82 1.24 14.60
N LYS A 12 -11.89 0.29 14.58
CA LYS A 12 -10.68 0.37 13.73
C LYS A 12 -11.00 0.42 12.25
N ARG A 13 -11.99 -0.37 11.80
CA ARG A 13 -12.44 -0.38 10.39
C ARG A 13 -13.14 0.93 10.02
N GLN A 14 -13.96 1.47 10.92
CA GLN A 14 -14.60 2.77 10.74
C GLN A 14 -13.57 3.90 10.70
N LEU A 15 -12.56 3.86 11.56
CA LEU A 15 -11.48 4.83 11.57
C LEU A 15 -10.73 4.81 10.23
N LEU A 16 -10.44 3.63 9.68
CA LEU A 16 -9.80 3.51 8.36
C LEU A 16 -10.65 4.14 7.25
N SER A 17 -11.96 3.93 7.27
CA SER A 17 -12.88 4.56 6.32
C SER A 17 -12.93 6.08 6.45
N LEU A 18 -12.95 6.60 7.67
CA LEU A 18 -12.94 8.04 7.95
C LEU A 18 -11.61 8.70 7.54
N ASP A 19 -10.50 8.01 7.79
CA ASP A 19 -9.15 8.51 7.53
C ASP A 19 -8.84 8.58 6.03
N THR A 20 -9.35 7.61 5.26
CA THR A 20 -8.99 7.44 3.84
C THR A 20 -10.10 7.78 2.84
N GLY A 21 -11.34 7.86 3.27
CA GLY A 21 -12.50 7.90 2.38
C GLY A 21 -12.85 6.55 1.74
N ASN A 22 -12.11 5.50 1.98
CA ASN A 22 -12.37 4.15 1.46
C ASN A 22 -13.66 3.57 2.03
N ALA A 23 -14.52 3.01 1.19
CA ALA A 23 -15.78 2.42 1.64
C ALA A 23 -15.54 1.25 2.62
N LEU A 24 -16.30 1.23 3.71
CA LEU A 24 -16.14 0.29 4.81
C LEU A 24 -16.16 -1.17 4.35
N ARG A 25 -17.21 -1.54 3.62
CA ARG A 25 -17.45 -2.92 3.16
C ARG A 25 -16.41 -3.40 2.15
N THR A 26 -16.13 -2.60 1.14
CA THR A 26 -15.32 -3.01 -0.01
C THR A 26 -13.84 -2.82 0.18
N GLN A 27 -13.42 -1.95 1.10
CA GLN A 27 -12.00 -1.60 1.28
C GLN A 27 -11.52 -1.71 2.74
N ALA A 28 -12.17 -1.05 3.70
CA ALA A 28 -11.62 -1.00 5.06
C ALA A 28 -11.67 -2.38 5.76
N VAL A 29 -12.74 -3.12 5.59
CA VAL A 29 -12.85 -4.50 6.12
C VAL A 29 -11.81 -5.44 5.50
N PRO A 30 -11.68 -5.55 4.18
CA PRO A 30 -10.65 -6.36 3.56
C PRO A 30 -9.21 -5.92 3.89
N GLU A 31 -8.93 -4.62 3.98
CA GLU A 31 -7.60 -4.12 4.32
C GLU A 31 -7.22 -4.50 5.76
N THR A 32 -8.16 -4.41 6.69
CA THR A 32 -7.93 -4.84 8.07
C THR A 32 -7.64 -6.34 8.15
N ALA A 33 -8.43 -7.18 7.47
CA ALA A 33 -8.22 -8.62 7.42
C ALA A 33 -6.84 -8.96 6.83
N ALA A 34 -6.50 -8.39 5.67
CA ALA A 34 -5.20 -8.60 5.04
C ALA A 34 -4.03 -8.14 5.92
N SER A 35 -4.20 -7.07 6.71
CA SER A 35 -3.19 -6.58 7.65
C SER A 35 -2.93 -7.58 8.79
N ILE A 36 -4.00 -8.21 9.30
CA ILE A 36 -3.89 -9.27 10.32
C ILE A 36 -3.18 -10.50 9.76
N GLU A 37 -3.58 -10.95 8.58
CA GLU A 37 -2.95 -12.09 7.90
C GLU A 37 -1.46 -11.84 7.65
N LEU A 38 -1.12 -10.64 7.18
CA LEU A 38 0.27 -10.26 6.92
C LEU A 38 1.09 -10.21 8.21
N THR A 39 0.52 -9.72 9.31
CA THR A 39 1.17 -9.71 10.62
C THR A 39 1.45 -11.14 11.08
N ASN A 40 0.46 -12.04 10.99
CA ASN A 40 0.62 -13.45 11.36
C ASN A 40 1.67 -14.16 10.50
N MET A 41 1.68 -13.88 9.19
CA MET A 41 2.68 -14.42 8.28
C MET A 41 4.11 -14.04 8.71
N PHE A 42 4.36 -12.76 8.96
CA PHE A 42 5.69 -12.32 9.40
C PHE A 42 6.07 -12.84 10.79
N ALA A 43 5.11 -12.89 11.73
CA ALA A 43 5.34 -13.49 13.03
C ALA A 43 5.78 -14.96 12.90
N GLY A 44 5.16 -15.74 12.02
CA GLY A 44 5.54 -17.10 11.71
C GLY A 44 6.94 -17.27 11.09
N LEU A 45 7.45 -16.22 10.44
CA LEU A 45 8.78 -16.22 9.83
C LEU A 45 9.91 -15.89 10.82
N SER A 46 9.63 -15.58 12.07
CA SER A 46 10.65 -15.20 13.06
C SER A 46 11.74 -16.27 13.27
N GLY A 47 11.39 -17.54 13.19
CA GLY A 47 12.32 -18.67 13.27
C GLY A 47 13.03 -19.03 11.95
N GLU A 48 12.73 -18.33 10.85
CA GLU A 48 13.28 -18.63 9.52
C GLU A 48 14.47 -17.73 9.13
N LEU A 49 14.88 -16.82 10.00
CA LEU A 49 16.09 -15.99 9.80
C LEU A 49 17.35 -16.82 10.09
N LYS A 50 17.64 -17.76 9.19
CA LYS A 50 18.75 -18.73 9.33
C LYS A 50 19.98 -18.24 8.57
N GLY A 51 21.16 -18.57 9.11
CA GLY A 51 22.42 -18.54 8.39
C GLY A 51 22.69 -19.85 7.65
N GLU A 52 23.76 -19.87 6.90
CA GLU A 52 24.22 -21.02 6.14
C GLU A 52 25.58 -21.47 6.67
N ASN A 53 25.85 -22.77 6.61
CA ASN A 53 27.16 -23.37 6.96
C ASN A 53 27.80 -23.89 5.67
N TYR A 54 29.05 -23.53 5.45
CA TYR A 54 29.80 -23.90 4.26
C TYR A 54 31.00 -24.80 4.60
N PRO A 55 31.36 -25.78 3.74
CA PRO A 55 32.60 -26.51 3.90
C PRO A 55 33.80 -25.54 3.90
N PRO A 56 34.69 -25.62 4.87
CA PRO A 56 35.85 -24.73 4.93
C PRO A 56 36.90 -25.11 3.86
N ASN A 57 37.44 -24.07 3.19
CA ASN A 57 38.56 -24.25 2.27
C ASN A 57 39.91 -24.20 2.97
N ILE A 58 39.94 -23.81 4.26
CA ILE A 58 41.14 -23.71 5.09
C ILE A 58 41.03 -24.74 6.22
N PRO A 59 42.04 -25.57 6.44
CA PRO A 59 42.03 -26.54 7.57
C PRO A 59 41.82 -25.85 8.92
N ASN A 60 41.07 -26.49 9.82
CA ASN A 60 40.75 -26.01 11.16
C ASN A 60 39.97 -24.68 11.23
N THR A 61 39.17 -24.40 10.22
CA THR A 61 38.24 -23.23 10.20
C THR A 61 36.79 -23.70 10.13
N ILE A 62 35.88 -22.83 10.55
CA ILE A 62 34.43 -22.98 10.39
C ILE A 62 33.93 -21.76 9.58
N HIS A 63 33.20 -22.05 8.50
CA HIS A 63 32.59 -21.01 7.65
C HIS A 63 31.07 -21.03 7.80
N TYR A 64 30.50 -19.99 8.33
CA TYR A 64 29.04 -19.82 8.40
C TYR A 64 28.65 -18.36 8.21
N THR A 65 27.40 -18.13 7.85
CA THR A 65 26.79 -16.79 7.79
C THR A 65 25.80 -16.60 8.92
N THR A 66 25.63 -15.38 9.36
CA THR A 66 24.57 -14.94 10.27
C THR A 66 23.69 -13.89 9.60
N ARG A 67 22.47 -13.72 10.07
CA ARG A 67 21.57 -12.64 9.68
C ARG A 67 21.47 -11.68 10.84
N ASP A 68 22.09 -10.52 10.71
CA ASP A 68 22.12 -9.51 11.76
C ASP A 68 21.23 -8.34 11.41
N PRO A 69 20.57 -7.69 12.41
CA PRO A 69 19.79 -6.49 12.19
C PRO A 69 20.62 -5.38 11.55
N ILE A 70 20.06 -4.67 10.56
CA ILE A 70 20.74 -3.52 9.93
C ILE A 70 20.77 -2.29 10.83
N GLY A 71 19.84 -2.20 11.80
CA GLY A 71 19.72 -1.11 12.76
C GLY A 71 18.42 -0.33 12.63
N VAL A 72 18.47 0.99 12.50
CA VAL A 72 17.26 1.83 12.40
C VAL A 72 16.75 1.88 10.96
N VAL A 73 15.51 1.49 10.78
CA VAL A 73 14.80 1.54 9.49
C VAL A 73 13.86 2.75 9.47
N CYS A 74 14.03 3.62 8.48
CA CYS A 74 13.07 4.66 8.13
C CYS A 74 12.00 4.05 7.23
N ALA A 75 10.75 4.00 7.68
CA ALA A 75 9.61 3.55 6.91
C ALA A 75 8.67 4.74 6.60
N ILE A 76 8.32 4.93 5.33
CA ILE A 76 7.41 6.01 4.90
C ILE A 76 6.26 5.36 4.13
N VAL A 77 5.03 5.61 4.58
CA VAL A 77 3.81 5.00 4.01
C VAL A 77 2.90 6.05 3.39
N PRO A 78 2.16 5.68 2.33
CA PRO A 78 1.17 6.55 1.70
C PRO A 78 -0.20 6.45 2.38
N TRP A 79 -1.13 7.25 1.88
CA TRP A 79 -2.49 7.42 2.39
C TRP A 79 -3.53 6.44 1.84
N ASN A 80 -3.26 5.71 0.73
CA ASN A 80 -4.30 4.95 0.02
C ASN A 80 -4.63 3.57 0.64
N ALA A 81 -3.69 2.98 1.38
CA ALA A 81 -3.86 1.75 2.14
C ALA A 81 -2.97 1.82 3.41
N PRO A 82 -3.22 2.81 4.31
CA PRO A 82 -2.27 3.16 5.36
C PRO A 82 -2.04 2.04 6.36
N LEU A 83 -3.07 1.27 6.70
CA LEU A 83 -2.95 0.18 7.67
C LEU A 83 -2.12 -0.98 7.09
N PHE A 84 -2.49 -1.48 5.91
CA PHE A 84 -1.78 -2.59 5.26
C PHE A 84 -0.32 -2.25 4.96
N LEU A 85 -0.07 -1.06 4.40
CA LEU A 85 1.28 -0.64 4.04
C LEU A 85 2.16 -0.32 5.26
N THR A 86 1.56 0.10 6.37
CA THR A 86 2.25 0.19 7.64
C THR A 86 2.74 -1.19 8.09
N VAL A 87 1.85 -2.17 8.19
CA VAL A 87 2.22 -3.55 8.56
C VAL A 87 3.26 -4.14 7.60
N ALA A 88 3.09 -3.95 6.29
CA ALA A 88 4.03 -4.45 5.27
C ALA A 88 5.46 -3.92 5.42
N LYS A 89 5.65 -2.79 6.11
CA LYS A 89 6.97 -2.23 6.37
C LYS A 89 7.50 -2.53 7.77
N ILE A 90 6.64 -2.42 8.80
CA ILE A 90 7.09 -2.59 10.18
C ILE A 90 7.29 -4.07 10.53
N ALA A 91 6.40 -4.97 10.11
CA ALA A 91 6.45 -6.37 10.51
C ALA A 91 7.76 -7.06 10.06
N PRO A 92 8.17 -7.02 8.78
CA PRO A 92 9.43 -7.63 8.36
C PRO A 92 10.67 -6.98 8.99
N ALA A 93 10.62 -5.65 9.23
CA ALA A 93 11.73 -4.95 9.86
C ALA A 93 11.93 -5.38 11.32
N ILE A 94 10.83 -5.47 12.08
CA ILE A 94 10.84 -5.87 13.50
C ILE A 94 11.23 -7.33 13.64
N VAL A 95 10.66 -8.22 12.82
CA VAL A 95 11.00 -9.66 12.83
C VAL A 95 12.49 -9.87 12.53
N ALA A 96 13.08 -9.03 11.67
CA ALA A 96 14.54 -9.05 11.42
C ALA A 96 15.36 -8.35 12.51
N GLY A 97 14.77 -8.01 13.67
CA GLY A 97 15.46 -7.44 14.84
C GLY A 97 15.78 -5.95 14.72
N ASN A 98 15.18 -5.22 13.80
CA ASN A 98 15.43 -3.79 13.59
C ASN A 98 14.49 -2.90 14.41
N SER A 99 14.96 -1.68 14.72
CA SER A 99 14.07 -0.60 15.16
C SER A 99 13.52 0.17 13.98
N VAL A 100 12.28 0.64 14.09
CA VAL A 100 11.59 1.36 13.01
C VAL A 100 11.16 2.75 13.46
N VAL A 101 11.45 3.76 12.63
CA VAL A 101 10.79 5.06 12.67
C VAL A 101 9.89 5.15 11.44
N LEU A 102 8.59 5.10 11.66
CA LEU A 102 7.57 5.17 10.61
C LEU A 102 7.02 6.58 10.50
N LYS A 103 7.07 7.15 9.29
CA LYS A 103 6.34 8.37 8.94
C LYS A 103 5.04 8.02 8.23
N THR A 104 3.93 8.46 8.78
CA THR A 104 2.60 8.33 8.15
C THR A 104 2.43 9.34 7.01
N ALA A 105 1.44 9.10 6.15
CA ALA A 105 0.93 10.16 5.28
C ALA A 105 0.15 11.19 6.12
N GLU A 106 0.34 12.46 5.84
CA GLU A 106 -0.37 13.56 6.50
C GLU A 106 -1.88 13.55 6.22
N GLN A 107 -2.30 12.95 5.09
CA GLN A 107 -3.71 12.85 4.71
C GLN A 107 -4.46 11.72 5.43
N ALA A 108 -3.75 10.68 5.91
CA ALA A 108 -4.34 9.51 6.58
C ALA A 108 -3.41 8.97 7.68
N PRO A 109 -3.21 9.72 8.78
CA PRO A 109 -2.25 9.34 9.82
C PRO A 109 -2.84 8.44 10.90
N PHE A 110 -4.17 8.49 11.14
CA PHE A 110 -4.77 7.97 12.37
C PHE A 110 -4.68 6.47 12.51
N CYS A 111 -4.84 5.72 11.40
CA CYS A 111 -4.73 4.26 11.47
C CYS A 111 -3.34 3.79 11.88
N ALA A 112 -2.28 4.42 11.38
CA ALA A 112 -0.91 4.07 11.72
C ALA A 112 -0.56 4.50 13.17
N LEU A 113 -1.06 5.64 13.62
CA LEU A 113 -0.88 6.10 14.99
C LEU A 113 -1.56 5.16 15.99
N LEU A 114 -2.83 4.78 15.74
CA LEU A 114 -3.55 3.81 16.58
C LEU A 114 -2.85 2.45 16.60
N LEU A 115 -2.35 1.99 15.45
CA LEU A 115 -1.58 0.75 15.38
C LEU A 115 -0.31 0.84 16.24
N SER A 116 0.35 2.00 16.24
CA SER A 116 1.52 2.25 17.09
C SER A 116 1.21 2.09 18.57
N GLU A 117 0.10 2.63 19.04
CA GLU A 117 -0.32 2.48 20.44
C GLU A 117 -0.50 1.00 20.85
N ILE A 118 -1.06 0.19 19.94
CA ILE A 118 -1.23 -1.24 20.15
C ILE A 118 0.14 -1.94 20.24
N PHE A 119 1.02 -1.67 19.29
CA PHE A 119 2.34 -2.31 19.25
C PHE A 119 3.24 -1.87 20.43
N GLN A 120 3.10 -0.64 20.91
CA GLN A 120 3.90 -0.15 22.06
C GLN A 120 3.53 -0.84 23.38
N GLN A 121 2.37 -1.45 23.47
CA GLN A 121 1.98 -2.25 24.64
C GLN A 121 2.71 -3.59 24.71
N GLU A 122 3.12 -4.12 23.55
CA GLU A 122 3.70 -5.45 23.39
C GLU A 122 5.21 -5.42 23.08
N LEU A 123 5.70 -4.33 22.48
CA LEU A 123 7.09 -4.20 22.07
C LEU A 123 7.92 -3.42 23.08
N PRO A 124 9.22 -3.73 23.23
CA PRO A 124 10.12 -2.91 24.04
C PRO A 124 10.13 -1.45 23.56
N PRO A 125 10.30 -0.48 24.49
CA PRO A 125 10.37 0.94 24.15
C PRO A 125 11.44 1.22 23.07
N GLY A 126 11.06 2.05 22.07
CA GLY A 126 11.97 2.45 20.98
C GLY A 126 12.07 1.49 19.81
N VAL A 127 11.47 0.29 19.87
CA VAL A 127 11.44 -0.64 18.73
C VAL A 127 10.59 -0.08 17.59
N LEU A 128 9.42 0.45 17.89
CA LEU A 128 8.55 1.12 16.92
C LEU A 128 8.24 2.55 17.38
N ASN A 129 8.54 3.51 16.53
CA ASN A 129 8.24 4.93 16.73
C ASN A 129 7.47 5.44 15.52
N VAL A 130 6.30 6.02 15.73
CA VAL A 130 5.46 6.55 14.64
C VAL A 130 5.37 8.06 14.75
N ILE A 131 5.66 8.74 13.65
CA ILE A 131 5.62 10.19 13.54
C ILE A 131 4.70 10.60 12.39
N SER A 132 4.06 11.75 12.52
CA SER A 132 3.24 12.37 11.49
C SER A 132 3.79 13.76 11.18
N GLY A 133 3.65 14.20 9.94
CA GLY A 133 4.11 15.52 9.48
C GLY A 133 4.31 15.55 7.96
N LEU A 134 4.66 16.71 7.45
CA LEU A 134 4.90 16.92 6.03
C LEU A 134 6.19 16.24 5.55
N GLY A 135 6.25 15.98 4.25
CA GLY A 135 7.40 15.30 3.64
C GLY A 135 8.72 16.04 3.85
N GLU A 136 8.71 17.35 3.70
CA GLU A 136 9.88 18.21 3.79
C GLU A 136 10.33 18.43 5.26
N GLU A 137 9.37 18.58 6.17
CA GLU A 137 9.66 18.88 7.58
C GLU A 137 10.01 17.64 8.41
N CYS A 138 9.42 16.50 8.07
CA CYS A 138 9.50 15.27 8.82
C CYS A 138 10.20 14.14 8.03
N GLY A 139 9.83 13.96 6.77
CA GLY A 139 10.34 12.88 5.94
C GLY A 139 11.79 13.08 5.51
N GLU A 140 12.18 14.26 5.06
CA GLU A 140 13.55 14.53 4.60
C GLU A 140 14.58 14.44 5.73
N PRO A 141 14.39 15.06 6.92
CA PRO A 141 15.29 14.87 8.05
C PRO A 141 15.44 13.41 8.46
N LEU A 142 14.35 12.64 8.40
CA LEU A 142 14.39 11.21 8.72
C LEU A 142 15.22 10.43 7.69
N VAL A 143 15.03 10.67 6.40
CA VAL A 143 15.78 10.00 5.32
C VAL A 143 17.28 10.32 5.39
N THR A 144 17.63 11.56 5.72
CA THR A 144 19.03 12.02 5.77
C THR A 144 19.75 11.74 7.08
N HIS A 145 19.03 11.37 8.14
CA HIS A 145 19.60 11.16 9.47
C HIS A 145 20.68 10.09 9.46
N GLU A 146 21.82 10.38 10.09
CA GLU A 146 23.02 9.52 10.07
C GLU A 146 22.79 8.11 10.66
N LYS A 147 21.94 7.99 11.69
CA LYS A 147 21.61 6.71 12.34
C LYS A 147 20.66 5.85 11.54
N VAL A 148 19.97 6.37 10.52
CA VAL A 148 19.10 5.58 9.66
C VAL A 148 19.94 4.75 8.70
N ARG A 149 19.79 3.43 8.77
CA ARG A 149 20.59 2.45 8.01
C ARG A 149 19.86 1.88 6.81
N LYS A 150 18.56 2.02 6.75
CA LYS A 150 17.72 1.63 5.59
C LYS A 150 16.52 2.55 5.48
N VAL A 151 16.12 2.85 4.24
CA VAL A 151 14.87 3.55 3.94
C VAL A 151 13.95 2.61 3.16
N THR A 152 12.69 2.52 3.56
CA THR A 152 11.63 1.85 2.81
C THR A 152 10.48 2.83 2.59
N PHE A 153 10.20 3.12 1.34
CA PHE A 153 9.21 4.12 0.92
C PHE A 153 8.15 3.50 0.00
N THR A 154 6.90 3.87 0.23
CA THR A 154 5.82 3.66 -0.74
C THR A 154 5.14 4.99 -1.01
N GLY A 155 4.99 5.36 -2.29
CA GLY A 155 4.37 6.63 -2.67
C GLY A 155 4.59 6.99 -4.13
N SER A 156 4.67 8.30 -4.42
CA SER A 156 4.82 8.78 -5.80
C SER A 156 6.24 8.57 -6.35
N PHE A 157 6.33 8.39 -7.67
CA PHE A 157 7.61 8.27 -8.37
C PHE A 157 8.52 9.49 -8.16
N SER A 158 7.95 10.70 -8.16
CA SER A 158 8.70 11.94 -7.94
C SER A 158 9.36 12.00 -6.57
N VAL A 159 8.62 11.66 -5.52
CA VAL A 159 9.13 11.60 -4.14
C VAL A 159 10.15 10.46 -3.98
N GLY A 160 9.92 9.31 -4.61
CA GLY A 160 10.88 8.19 -4.61
C GLY A 160 12.25 8.61 -5.16
N LYS A 161 12.27 9.39 -6.25
CA LYS A 161 13.52 9.96 -6.82
C LYS A 161 14.23 10.89 -5.84
N ILE A 162 13.48 11.74 -5.13
CA ILE A 162 14.02 12.63 -4.10
C ILE A 162 14.66 11.82 -2.98
N ILE A 163 13.96 10.82 -2.48
CA ILE A 163 14.43 9.93 -1.40
C ILE A 163 15.71 9.20 -1.82
N ALA A 164 15.74 8.62 -3.01
CA ALA A 164 16.92 7.94 -3.53
C ALA A 164 18.13 8.88 -3.60
N LYS A 165 17.93 10.11 -4.09
CA LYS A 165 18.99 11.14 -4.17
C LYS A 165 19.48 11.54 -2.77
N LYS A 166 18.58 11.70 -1.79
CA LYS A 166 18.91 12.11 -0.43
C LYS A 166 19.58 10.99 0.40
N ALA A 167 19.28 9.74 0.13
CA ALA A 167 19.90 8.58 0.79
C ALA A 167 21.29 8.23 0.21
N ALA A 168 21.55 8.57 -1.06
CA ALA A 168 22.78 8.20 -1.76
C ALA A 168 24.09 8.67 -1.09
N PRO A 169 24.22 9.91 -0.55
CA PRO A 169 25.50 10.38 0.04
C PRO A 169 26.02 9.51 1.19
N LYS A 170 25.12 8.83 1.92
CA LYS A 170 25.50 7.92 3.02
C LYS A 170 25.42 6.44 2.63
N LEU A 171 25.27 6.13 1.33
CA LEU A 171 25.11 4.76 0.81
C LEU A 171 24.02 3.94 1.52
N CYS A 172 22.97 4.63 1.96
CA CYS A 172 21.85 3.98 2.65
C CYS A 172 20.99 3.19 1.66
N PRO A 173 20.78 1.87 1.86
CA PRO A 173 19.92 1.07 1.01
C PRO A 173 18.47 1.58 1.01
N VAL A 174 17.86 1.68 -0.18
CA VAL A 174 16.50 2.17 -0.36
C VAL A 174 15.66 1.10 -1.04
N THR A 175 14.48 0.82 -0.48
CA THR A 175 13.41 0.05 -1.14
C THR A 175 12.31 1.03 -1.54
N LEU A 176 11.95 1.06 -2.82
CA LEU A 176 10.96 1.97 -3.37
C LEU A 176 9.80 1.18 -3.97
N GLU A 177 8.62 1.37 -3.40
CA GLU A 177 7.35 0.90 -3.94
C GLU A 177 6.60 2.10 -4.51
N LEU A 178 6.47 2.15 -5.83
CA LEU A 178 6.03 3.35 -6.53
C LEU A 178 4.75 3.10 -7.33
N GLY A 179 4.11 4.18 -7.75
CA GLY A 179 2.96 4.12 -8.65
C GLY A 179 3.35 3.62 -10.04
N GLY A 180 2.36 3.16 -10.78
CA GLY A 180 2.53 2.65 -12.14
C GLY A 180 1.28 2.86 -12.98
N LYS A 181 1.34 2.36 -14.23
CA LYS A 181 0.24 2.22 -15.16
C LYS A 181 0.25 0.78 -15.68
N ASN A 182 -0.23 -0.14 -14.82
CA ASN A 182 -0.12 -1.57 -15.07
C ASN A 182 -1.05 -1.99 -16.22
N PRO A 183 -0.61 -2.93 -17.08
CA PRO A 183 -1.46 -3.50 -18.11
C PRO A 183 -2.41 -4.56 -17.52
N ASN A 184 -3.58 -4.69 -18.12
CA ASN A 184 -4.53 -5.79 -17.95
C ASN A 184 -4.82 -6.33 -19.33
N ILE A 185 -4.42 -7.57 -19.64
CA ILE A 185 -4.43 -8.12 -20.99
C ILE A 185 -5.43 -9.27 -21.06
N ILE A 186 -6.39 -9.20 -22.01
CA ILE A 186 -7.45 -10.18 -22.18
C ILE A 186 -7.37 -10.78 -23.57
N MET A 187 -7.12 -12.08 -23.65
CA MET A 187 -7.05 -12.85 -24.88
C MET A 187 -8.41 -13.45 -25.23
N SER A 188 -8.60 -13.81 -26.49
CA SER A 188 -9.91 -14.25 -27.02
C SER A 188 -10.42 -15.59 -26.49
N ASP A 189 -9.56 -16.37 -25.86
CA ASP A 189 -9.87 -17.66 -25.22
C ASP A 189 -10.18 -17.54 -23.72
N ALA A 190 -10.18 -16.31 -23.18
CA ALA A 190 -10.51 -16.06 -21.78
C ALA A 190 -12.02 -16.31 -21.53
N ASP A 191 -12.34 -16.81 -20.33
CA ASP A 191 -13.69 -16.79 -19.80
C ASP A 191 -14.15 -15.35 -19.62
N LEU A 192 -15.23 -14.96 -20.31
CA LEU A 192 -15.68 -13.57 -20.38
C LEU A 192 -16.16 -13.04 -19.02
N ASP A 193 -16.85 -13.86 -18.23
CA ASP A 193 -17.40 -13.43 -16.95
C ASP A 193 -16.28 -13.17 -15.94
N ILE A 194 -15.28 -14.05 -15.92
CA ILE A 194 -14.07 -13.91 -15.12
C ILE A 194 -13.26 -12.71 -15.59
N ALA A 195 -13.07 -12.56 -16.91
CA ALA A 195 -12.28 -11.46 -17.47
C ALA A 195 -12.92 -10.09 -17.19
N ILE A 196 -14.25 -9.94 -17.37
CA ILE A 196 -14.97 -8.71 -17.08
C ILE A 196 -14.87 -8.35 -15.60
N GLN A 197 -15.06 -9.33 -14.71
CA GLN A 197 -14.89 -9.09 -13.27
C GLN A 197 -13.43 -8.73 -12.94
N GLY A 198 -12.47 -9.42 -13.55
CA GLY A 198 -11.05 -9.18 -13.40
C GLY A 198 -10.60 -7.77 -13.82
N VAL A 199 -11.24 -7.17 -14.84
CA VAL A 199 -11.00 -5.76 -15.21
C VAL A 199 -11.43 -4.82 -14.09
N ILE A 200 -12.60 -5.06 -13.50
CA ILE A 200 -13.15 -4.20 -12.44
C ILE A 200 -12.30 -4.31 -11.18
N ASP A 201 -12.02 -5.53 -10.74
CA ASP A 201 -11.22 -5.79 -9.56
C ASP A 201 -9.77 -5.33 -9.74
N GLY A 202 -9.19 -5.57 -10.91
CA GLY A 202 -7.84 -5.17 -11.28
C GLY A 202 -7.63 -3.67 -11.33
N MET A 203 -8.64 -2.90 -11.78
CA MET A 203 -8.56 -1.43 -11.79
C MET A 203 -8.72 -0.81 -10.40
N ARG A 204 -9.23 -1.57 -9.42
CA ARG A 204 -9.47 -1.07 -8.07
C ARG A 204 -10.47 0.10 -8.03
N TYR A 205 -11.57 0.01 -8.79
CA TYR A 205 -12.61 1.05 -8.78
C TYR A 205 -13.18 1.31 -7.40
N THR A 206 -13.35 0.28 -6.58
CA THR A 206 -13.82 0.40 -5.19
C THR A 206 -12.86 1.17 -4.28
N ARG A 207 -11.61 1.40 -4.73
CA ARG A 207 -10.62 2.28 -4.09
C ARG A 207 -10.43 3.58 -4.89
N GLN A 208 -11.42 4.02 -5.63
CA GLN A 208 -11.41 5.21 -6.49
C GLN A 208 -10.23 5.25 -7.49
N GLY A 209 -9.67 4.11 -7.87
CA GLY A 209 -8.46 4.02 -8.67
C GLY A 209 -7.18 4.47 -7.95
N GLN A 210 -7.24 4.79 -6.67
CA GLN A 210 -6.13 5.25 -5.84
C GLN A 210 -5.22 4.09 -5.40
N ALA A 211 -4.72 3.31 -6.36
CA ALA A 211 -3.92 2.12 -6.11
C ALA A 211 -2.72 2.04 -7.05
N CYS A 212 -1.54 1.76 -6.49
CA CYS A 212 -0.32 1.52 -7.26
C CYS A 212 -0.42 0.29 -8.16
N THR A 213 -1.25 -0.69 -7.76
CA THR A 213 -1.50 -1.95 -8.48
C THR A 213 -2.62 -1.87 -9.52
N ALA A 214 -3.26 -0.70 -9.70
CA ALA A 214 -4.39 -0.57 -10.62
C ALA A 214 -4.01 -0.96 -12.06
N GLY A 215 -4.75 -1.90 -12.65
CA GLY A 215 -4.66 -2.30 -14.05
C GLY A 215 -5.29 -1.25 -14.97
N SER A 216 -4.67 -0.06 -15.00
CA SER A 216 -5.23 1.17 -15.60
C SER A 216 -5.18 1.19 -17.12
N ARG A 217 -4.56 0.21 -17.75
CA ARG A 217 -4.52 0.03 -19.20
C ARG A 217 -5.04 -1.35 -19.55
N VAL A 218 -6.24 -1.42 -20.11
CA VAL A 218 -6.86 -2.68 -20.50
C VAL A 218 -6.67 -2.90 -22.00
N TYR A 219 -5.99 -4.00 -22.34
CA TYR A 219 -5.76 -4.44 -23.71
C TYR A 219 -6.64 -5.65 -23.96
N ILE A 220 -7.55 -5.55 -24.92
CA ILE A 220 -8.52 -6.58 -25.23
C ILE A 220 -8.34 -7.01 -26.67
N GLN A 221 -8.24 -8.32 -26.91
CA GLN A 221 -8.17 -8.84 -28.27
C GLN A 221 -9.45 -8.49 -29.03
N GLU A 222 -9.31 -8.03 -30.27
CA GLU A 222 -10.38 -7.44 -31.10
C GLU A 222 -11.66 -8.28 -31.16
N LYS A 223 -11.53 -9.62 -31.30
CA LYS A 223 -12.67 -10.54 -31.41
C LYS A 223 -13.66 -10.47 -30.26
N ILE A 224 -13.22 -10.09 -29.08
CA ILE A 224 -14.01 -10.06 -27.84
C ILE A 224 -14.19 -8.65 -27.29
N TYR A 225 -13.63 -7.63 -27.95
CA TYR A 225 -13.55 -6.27 -27.47
C TYR A 225 -14.92 -5.73 -27.03
N ASP A 226 -15.90 -5.73 -27.90
CA ASP A 226 -17.24 -5.18 -27.61
C ASP A 226 -17.93 -5.92 -26.46
N LYS A 227 -17.79 -7.24 -26.39
CA LYS A 227 -18.39 -8.03 -25.31
C LYS A 227 -17.80 -7.68 -23.95
N VAL A 228 -16.47 -7.57 -23.88
CA VAL A 228 -15.78 -7.22 -22.62
C VAL A 228 -16.12 -5.79 -22.22
N ILE A 229 -16.04 -4.81 -23.13
CA ILE A 229 -16.32 -3.41 -22.82
C ILE A 229 -17.76 -3.21 -22.37
N ASN A 230 -18.74 -3.80 -23.07
CA ASN A 230 -20.14 -3.69 -22.68
C ASN A 230 -20.39 -4.31 -21.29
N GLY A 231 -19.82 -5.48 -21.02
CA GLY A 231 -19.93 -6.12 -19.72
C GLY A 231 -19.26 -5.33 -18.59
N VAL A 232 -18.10 -4.72 -18.84
CA VAL A 232 -17.43 -3.83 -17.88
C VAL A 232 -18.29 -2.60 -17.58
N VAL A 233 -18.81 -1.92 -18.60
CA VAL A 233 -19.69 -0.74 -18.44
C VAL A 233 -20.97 -1.11 -17.68
N GLU A 234 -21.59 -2.25 -18.01
CA GLU A 234 -22.78 -2.73 -17.28
C GLU A 234 -22.48 -2.97 -15.78
N LYS A 235 -21.38 -3.62 -15.46
CA LYS A 235 -21.03 -3.87 -14.06
C LYS A 235 -20.66 -2.59 -13.33
N LEU A 236 -19.92 -1.67 -13.96
CA LEU A 236 -19.56 -0.38 -13.36
C LEU A 236 -20.80 0.47 -13.06
N SER A 237 -21.83 0.44 -13.91
CA SER A 237 -23.07 1.18 -13.68
C SER A 237 -23.86 0.72 -12.45
N LYS A 238 -23.56 -0.46 -11.92
CA LYS A 238 -24.19 -1.03 -10.71
C LYS A 238 -23.46 -0.63 -9.42
N LEU A 239 -22.22 -0.09 -9.51
CA LEU A 239 -21.46 0.33 -8.34
C LEU A 239 -22.06 1.61 -7.73
N LYS A 240 -22.27 1.57 -6.42
CA LYS A 240 -22.87 2.69 -5.67
C LYS A 240 -21.78 3.53 -5.02
N MET A 241 -21.71 4.79 -5.39
CA MET A 241 -20.88 5.78 -4.69
C MET A 241 -21.69 6.39 -3.54
N GLY A 242 -21.05 6.55 -2.38
CA GLY A 242 -21.73 7.08 -1.21
C GLY A 242 -20.79 7.35 -0.04
N ASN A 243 -21.39 7.60 1.13
CA ASN A 243 -20.62 7.77 2.36
C ASN A 243 -19.80 6.52 2.66
N ALA A 244 -18.54 6.69 3.02
CA ALA A 244 -17.62 5.59 3.27
C ALA A 244 -18.07 4.64 4.39
N LEU A 245 -18.83 5.14 5.37
CA LEU A 245 -19.37 4.33 6.48
C LEU A 245 -20.70 3.63 6.17
N ASP A 246 -21.34 3.98 5.05
CA ASP A 246 -22.58 3.33 4.64
C ASP A 246 -22.28 1.94 4.06
N GLU A 247 -22.88 0.91 4.64
CA GLU A 247 -22.74 -0.49 4.16
C GLU A 247 -23.27 -0.68 2.74
N GLY A 248 -24.16 0.19 2.25
CA GLY A 248 -24.62 0.19 0.88
C GLY A 248 -23.64 0.77 -0.13
N SER A 249 -22.59 1.45 0.30
CA SER A 249 -21.60 2.06 -0.58
C SER A 249 -20.54 1.06 -1.05
N ASP A 250 -20.30 1.04 -2.36
CA ASP A 250 -19.19 0.31 -2.97
C ASP A 250 -17.93 1.17 -3.10
N ILE A 251 -18.10 2.45 -3.34
CA ILE A 251 -17.06 3.44 -3.60
C ILE A 251 -17.26 4.62 -2.68
N GLY A 252 -16.24 4.99 -1.93
CA GLY A 252 -16.23 6.15 -1.05
C GLY A 252 -15.65 7.41 -1.72
N ALA A 253 -15.20 8.37 -0.93
CA ALA A 253 -14.66 9.64 -1.40
C ALA A 253 -13.17 9.52 -1.82
N ILE A 254 -12.74 10.37 -2.75
CA ILE A 254 -11.32 10.64 -3.02
C ILE A 254 -10.71 11.29 -1.77
N ILE A 255 -9.47 10.93 -1.45
CA ILE A 255 -8.78 11.26 -0.18
C ILE A 255 -8.69 12.76 0.12
N SER A 256 -8.52 13.60 -0.89
CA SER A 256 -8.31 15.03 -0.70
C SER A 256 -8.76 15.84 -1.91
N GLU A 257 -8.98 17.14 -1.68
CA GLU A 257 -9.30 18.09 -2.75
C GLU A 257 -8.19 18.18 -3.81
N GLU A 258 -6.93 18.07 -3.40
CA GLU A 258 -5.79 18.06 -4.32
C GLU A 258 -5.87 16.87 -5.29
N GLN A 259 -6.13 15.66 -4.77
CA GLN A 259 -6.27 14.46 -5.60
C GLN A 259 -7.54 14.52 -6.47
N LEU A 260 -8.62 15.10 -5.99
CA LEU A 260 -9.82 15.34 -6.78
C LEU A 260 -9.52 16.28 -7.95
N LYS A 261 -8.88 17.43 -7.70
CA LYS A 261 -8.49 18.38 -8.76
C LYS A 261 -7.58 17.73 -9.80
N ARG A 262 -6.64 16.89 -9.36
CA ARG A 262 -5.76 16.14 -10.26
C ARG A 262 -6.55 15.16 -11.13
N THR A 263 -7.51 14.44 -10.55
CA THR A 263 -8.37 13.52 -11.31
C THR A 263 -9.22 14.28 -12.34
N LEU A 264 -9.87 15.37 -11.94
CA LEU A 264 -10.66 16.21 -12.83
C LEU A 264 -9.84 16.78 -13.99
N HIS A 265 -8.61 17.23 -13.72
CA HIS A 265 -7.69 17.70 -14.76
C HIS A 265 -7.43 16.62 -15.85
N TYR A 266 -7.18 15.36 -15.45
CA TYR A 266 -7.00 14.29 -16.44
C TYR A 266 -8.29 13.90 -17.14
N MET A 267 -9.44 14.03 -16.48
CA MET A 267 -10.75 13.84 -17.13
C MET A 267 -10.99 14.90 -18.21
N ASP A 268 -10.63 16.15 -17.95
CA ASP A 268 -10.76 17.25 -18.93
C ASP A 268 -9.84 16.99 -20.14
N ILE A 269 -8.61 16.54 -19.92
CA ILE A 269 -7.71 16.13 -21.01
C ILE A 269 -8.35 15.00 -21.84
N ALA A 270 -8.93 13.99 -21.20
CA ALA A 270 -9.56 12.88 -21.90
C ALA A 270 -10.76 13.36 -22.74
N LYS A 271 -11.60 14.25 -22.20
CA LYS A 271 -12.77 14.83 -22.91
C LYS A 271 -12.35 15.68 -24.12
N GLN A 272 -11.20 16.36 -24.05
CA GLN A 272 -10.66 17.19 -25.13
C GLN A 272 -9.88 16.40 -26.18
N THR A 273 -9.53 15.13 -25.90
CA THR A 273 -8.77 14.28 -26.81
C THR A 273 -9.69 13.66 -27.87
N SER A 274 -9.54 14.07 -29.12
CA SER A 274 -10.44 13.64 -30.22
C SER A 274 -10.44 12.13 -30.49
N SER A 275 -9.37 11.41 -30.16
CA SER A 275 -9.26 9.94 -30.28
C SER A 275 -9.76 9.18 -29.07
N ALA A 276 -10.20 9.87 -28.01
CA ALA A 276 -10.72 9.26 -26.80
C ALA A 276 -12.26 9.33 -26.74
N LYS A 277 -12.86 8.31 -26.14
CA LYS A 277 -14.30 8.27 -25.87
C LYS A 277 -14.51 7.87 -24.42
N VAL A 278 -15.23 8.70 -23.66
CA VAL A 278 -15.67 8.34 -22.31
C VAL A 278 -16.87 7.38 -22.44
N LEU A 279 -16.73 6.17 -21.95
CA LEU A 279 -17.75 5.14 -22.03
C LEU A 279 -18.63 5.09 -20.79
N HIS A 280 -18.08 5.45 -19.62
CA HIS A 280 -18.79 5.46 -18.34
C HIS A 280 -18.10 6.44 -17.38
N GLY A 281 -18.88 7.11 -16.54
CA GLY A 281 -18.37 8.11 -15.60
C GLY A 281 -18.01 9.45 -16.28
N GLY A 282 -17.18 10.28 -15.62
CA GLY A 282 -16.70 11.57 -16.14
C GLY A 282 -17.33 12.78 -15.49
#